data_8d8fb8d2973c08721f72072aecb6eaba
#
_entry.id   8d8fb8d2973c08721f72072aecb6eaba
#
_cell.length_a   1.000
_cell.length_b   1.000
_cell.length_c   1.000
_cell.angle_alpha   90.00
_cell.angle_beta   90.00
_cell.angle_gamma   90.00
#
_symmetry.space_group_name_H-M   'P 1'
#
loop_
_entity.id
_entity.type
_entity.pdbx_description
1 polymer ?
#
loop_
_entity_poly.entity_id
_entity_poly.type
_entity_poly.pdbx_seq_one_letter_code
_entity_poly.pdbx_strand_id
1 'polypeptide(L)'
;ENRMGGPLTGVRVLDLTRVLAGPYTTMLLADLGAEVVKVEEPGVGDEARRVGPFLHGVSAYFVSINRGKKGLTLNLKVEAGCRLFLDLVRQADILVENYRPGVMGRLGLDYERLKAVQPRLVYAACSGFGQTGPYAHRGAYDMIVQGMGGIMSITGEPGGRPVRVGTSIGDIAAALFTTIGILAALAHARATGQGQLVDVGMLDCQVAILENAIVRHMATGEVPGPLGSRHPSIAPFEAFPAADGHVILAVGTKQWERFCHAVGRPDLAAHPHFATNALRAEHVEELREILAPITRRKSVAAWVSE
;
A
#
# COMPACT_ATOMS: atom_id res chain seq x y z
N GLU A 1 16.11 -5.90 29.82
CA GLU A 1 14.90 -5.11 29.48
C GLU A 1 13.83 -6.07 28.99
N ASN A 2 12.75 -6.17 29.77
CA ASN A 2 11.59 -7.00 29.46
C ASN A 2 10.85 -6.35 28.27
N ARG A 3 11.25 -6.64 27.03
CA ARG A 3 10.44 -6.31 25.87
C ARG A 3 9.17 -7.16 25.98
N MET A 4 8.08 -6.55 26.35
CA MET A 4 6.77 -7.18 26.17
C MET A 4 6.71 -7.60 24.70
N GLY A 5 6.57 -8.90 24.45
CA GLY A 5 6.54 -9.43 23.09
C GLY A 5 5.37 -8.85 22.32
N GLY A 6 5.57 -8.61 21.01
CA GLY A 6 4.48 -8.17 20.14
C GLY A 6 3.42 -9.28 19.93
N PRO A 7 2.30 -8.97 19.26
CA PRO A 7 1.17 -9.89 19.06
C PRO A 7 1.57 -11.16 18.27
N LEU A 8 2.67 -11.12 17.53
CA LEU A 8 3.22 -12.25 16.78
C LEU A 8 4.42 -12.91 17.44
N THR A 9 4.66 -12.67 18.74
CA THR A 9 5.73 -13.35 19.47
C THR A 9 5.56 -14.88 19.37
N GLY A 10 6.64 -15.59 19.01
CA GLY A 10 6.67 -17.03 18.79
C GLY A 10 6.25 -17.46 17.38
N VAL A 11 5.81 -16.56 16.51
CA VAL A 11 5.57 -16.81 15.09
C VAL A 11 6.87 -16.76 14.31
N ARG A 12 7.16 -17.78 13.49
CA ARG A 12 8.33 -17.89 12.64
C ARG A 12 7.99 -17.71 11.17
N VAL A 13 8.68 -16.77 10.53
CA VAL A 13 8.46 -16.38 9.12
C VAL A 13 9.71 -16.69 8.31
N LEU A 14 9.56 -17.45 7.23
CA LEU A 14 10.57 -17.56 6.18
C LEU A 14 10.28 -16.52 5.09
N ASP A 15 11.24 -15.66 4.86
CA ASP A 15 11.15 -14.54 3.92
C ASP A 15 12.04 -14.82 2.70
N LEU A 16 11.43 -15.22 1.58
CA LEU A 16 12.09 -15.39 0.27
C LEU A 16 11.93 -14.16 -0.62
N THR A 17 11.41 -13.06 -0.07
CA THR A 17 11.02 -11.90 -0.85
C THR A 17 12.19 -11.01 -1.28
N ARG A 18 11.97 -10.18 -2.31
CA ARG A 18 12.95 -9.25 -2.85
C ARG A 18 12.30 -7.90 -3.19
N VAL A 19 13.11 -6.89 -3.31
CA VAL A 19 12.80 -5.52 -3.73
C VAL A 19 11.93 -4.78 -2.71
N LEU A 20 10.59 -4.72 -2.83
CA LEU A 20 9.76 -3.86 -1.97
C LEU A 20 8.51 -4.54 -1.42
N ALA A 21 7.55 -4.94 -2.24
CA ALA A 21 6.24 -5.41 -1.77
C ALA A 21 6.34 -6.55 -0.73
N GLY A 22 7.06 -7.62 -1.06
CA GLY A 22 7.28 -8.74 -0.15
C GLY A 22 8.12 -8.36 1.08
N PRO A 23 9.29 -7.71 0.94
CA PRO A 23 10.09 -7.28 2.09
C PRO A 23 9.34 -6.33 3.03
N TYR A 24 8.46 -5.46 2.52
CA TYR A 24 7.63 -4.59 3.34
C TYR A 24 6.60 -5.42 4.14
N THR A 25 5.99 -6.44 3.53
CA THR A 25 5.11 -7.38 4.23
C THR A 25 5.83 -8.04 5.41
N THR A 26 7.00 -8.62 5.16
CA THR A 26 7.73 -9.36 6.22
C THR A 26 8.35 -8.43 7.27
N MET A 27 8.64 -7.18 6.92
CA MET A 27 9.01 -6.13 7.87
C MET A 27 7.85 -5.82 8.84
N LEU A 28 6.63 -5.68 8.33
CA LEU A 28 5.45 -5.47 9.19
C LEU A 28 5.24 -6.64 10.15
N LEU A 29 5.44 -7.88 9.70
CA LEU A 29 5.36 -9.04 10.58
C LEU A 29 6.46 -9.02 11.65
N ALA A 30 7.68 -8.58 11.32
CA ALA A 30 8.77 -8.39 12.28
C ALA A 30 8.46 -7.29 13.30
N ASP A 31 7.91 -6.15 12.85
CA ASP A 31 7.48 -5.05 13.72
C ASP A 31 6.36 -5.49 14.69
N LEU A 32 5.52 -6.45 14.29
CA LEU A 32 4.51 -7.08 15.14
C LEU A 32 5.07 -8.16 16.08
N GLY A 33 6.37 -8.44 16.03
CA GLY A 33 7.07 -9.34 16.95
C GLY A 33 7.33 -10.74 16.42
N ALA A 34 7.07 -11.03 15.13
CA ALA A 34 7.44 -12.30 14.52
C ALA A 34 8.97 -12.43 14.38
N GLU A 35 9.48 -13.65 14.49
CA GLU A 35 10.85 -13.99 14.11
C GLU A 35 10.92 -14.19 12.59
N VAL A 36 11.54 -13.24 11.87
CA VAL A 36 11.66 -13.29 10.42
C VAL A 36 13.07 -13.68 10.01
N VAL A 37 13.20 -14.76 9.24
CA VAL A 37 14.46 -15.21 8.62
C VAL A 37 14.37 -14.94 7.12
N LYS A 38 15.13 -13.93 6.67
CA LYS A 38 15.27 -13.61 5.24
C LYS A 38 16.31 -14.53 4.61
N VAL A 39 15.85 -15.30 3.62
CA VAL A 39 16.70 -16.25 2.88
C VAL A 39 17.09 -15.63 1.54
N GLU A 40 18.38 -15.49 1.32
CA GLU A 40 18.95 -14.85 0.12
C GLU A 40 19.87 -15.81 -0.64
N GLU A 41 19.97 -15.63 -1.96
CA GLU A 41 20.90 -16.40 -2.79
C GLU A 41 22.36 -15.99 -2.47
N PRO A 42 23.27 -16.95 -2.21
CA PRO A 42 24.67 -16.64 -1.92
C PRO A 42 25.34 -15.82 -3.03
N GLY A 43 26.08 -14.79 -2.65
CA GLY A 43 26.80 -13.90 -3.57
C GLY A 43 25.94 -12.91 -4.36
N VAL A 44 24.64 -13.17 -4.50
CA VAL A 44 23.70 -12.31 -5.24
C VAL A 44 22.91 -11.41 -4.29
N GLY A 45 22.25 -12.00 -3.30
CA GLY A 45 21.42 -11.33 -2.32
C GLY A 45 20.14 -10.73 -2.93
N ASP A 46 19.48 -9.84 -2.17
CA ASP A 46 18.35 -9.05 -2.62
C ASP A 46 18.84 -7.87 -3.49
N GLU A 47 18.18 -7.64 -4.62
CA GLU A 47 18.48 -6.52 -5.53
C GLU A 47 18.42 -5.16 -4.83
N ALA A 48 17.56 -5.01 -3.83
CA ALA A 48 17.44 -3.80 -3.02
C ALA A 48 18.76 -3.40 -2.32
N ARG A 49 19.69 -4.33 -2.13
CA ARG A 49 21.04 -4.03 -1.58
C ARG A 49 21.86 -3.11 -2.50
N ARG A 50 21.50 -3.04 -3.80
CA ARG A 50 22.16 -2.23 -4.82
C ARG A 50 21.42 -0.94 -5.15
N VAL A 51 20.29 -0.66 -4.47
CA VAL A 51 19.49 0.55 -4.65
C VAL A 51 19.89 1.59 -3.60
N GLY A 52 20.25 2.81 -4.06
CA GLY A 52 20.58 3.93 -3.17
C GLY A 52 19.35 4.56 -2.50
N PRO A 53 19.58 5.52 -1.60
CA PRO A 53 20.87 6.08 -1.22
C PRO A 53 21.71 5.12 -0.37
N PHE A 54 23.02 5.32 -0.38
CA PHE A 54 23.97 4.51 0.39
C PHE A 54 24.49 5.29 1.59
N LEU A 55 24.56 4.64 2.75
CA LEU A 55 25.15 5.16 3.96
C LEU A 55 26.27 4.20 4.39
N HIS A 56 27.51 4.69 4.41
CA HIS A 56 28.71 3.86 4.69
C HIS A 56 28.80 2.58 3.83
N GLY A 57 28.42 2.69 2.54
CA GLY A 57 28.45 1.54 1.62
C GLY A 57 27.26 0.58 1.72
N VAL A 58 26.33 0.83 2.63
CA VAL A 58 25.10 0.00 2.81
C VAL A 58 23.90 0.74 2.24
N SER A 59 23.05 0.04 1.49
CA SER A 59 21.79 0.59 0.98
C SER A 59 20.85 0.94 2.13
N ALA A 60 20.55 2.23 2.29
CA ALA A 60 19.57 2.70 3.25
C ALA A 60 18.16 2.21 2.88
N TYR A 61 17.88 2.05 1.58
CA TYR A 61 16.63 1.46 1.10
C TYR A 61 16.46 0.02 1.58
N PHE A 62 17.49 -0.84 1.41
CA PHE A 62 17.44 -2.22 1.91
C PHE A 62 17.22 -2.27 3.42
N VAL A 63 17.97 -1.46 4.19
CA VAL A 63 17.87 -1.43 5.66
C VAL A 63 16.49 -1.01 6.12
N SER A 64 15.86 -0.01 5.47
CA SER A 64 14.57 0.52 5.87
C SER A 64 13.45 -0.54 5.83
N ILE A 65 13.49 -1.46 4.85
CA ILE A 65 12.44 -2.47 4.63
C ILE A 65 12.82 -3.88 5.11
N ASN A 66 14.04 -4.05 5.66
CA ASN A 66 14.51 -5.33 6.18
C ASN A 66 14.95 -5.26 7.65
N ARG A 67 14.64 -4.17 8.35
CA ARG A 67 14.91 -4.05 9.80
C ARG A 67 14.20 -5.16 10.58
N GLY A 68 14.82 -5.59 11.65
CA GLY A 68 14.28 -6.63 12.54
C GLY A 68 14.36 -8.06 12.02
N LYS A 69 14.87 -8.28 10.79
CA LYS A 69 15.02 -9.61 10.19
C LYS A 69 16.39 -10.19 10.46
N LYS A 70 16.45 -11.51 10.60
CA LYS A 70 17.69 -12.29 10.55
C LYS A 70 18.01 -12.65 9.11
N GLY A 71 19.28 -12.60 8.70
CA GLY A 71 19.72 -12.97 7.36
C GLY A 71 20.28 -14.41 7.32
N LEU A 72 19.92 -15.14 6.28
CA LEU A 72 20.46 -16.45 5.94
C LEU A 72 20.75 -16.49 4.44
N THR A 73 21.93 -16.97 4.05
CA THR A 73 22.20 -17.27 2.64
C THR A 73 22.06 -18.76 2.37
N LEU A 74 21.26 -19.11 1.35
CA LEU A 74 21.00 -20.49 0.98
C LEU A 74 20.78 -20.64 -0.54
N ASN A 75 21.48 -21.57 -1.15
CA ASN A 75 21.31 -21.87 -2.58
C ASN A 75 20.17 -22.87 -2.78
N LEU A 76 18.99 -22.37 -3.14
CA LEU A 76 17.80 -23.20 -3.40
C LEU A 76 17.83 -23.90 -4.78
N LYS A 77 18.87 -23.70 -5.58
CA LYS A 77 19.03 -24.36 -6.90
C LYS A 77 19.76 -25.71 -6.78
N VAL A 78 20.29 -26.03 -5.59
CA VAL A 78 20.98 -27.29 -5.34
C VAL A 78 20.20 -28.13 -4.32
N GLU A 79 20.26 -29.46 -4.47
CA GLU A 79 19.48 -30.38 -3.65
C GLU A 79 19.74 -30.22 -2.14
N ALA A 80 21.01 -30.06 -1.74
CA ALA A 80 21.37 -29.85 -0.34
C ALA A 80 20.74 -28.60 0.25
N GLY A 81 20.68 -27.48 -0.53
CA GLY A 81 20.01 -26.26 -0.13
C GLY A 81 18.50 -26.41 0.01
N CYS A 82 17.87 -27.13 -0.93
CA CYS A 82 16.45 -27.44 -0.83
C CYS A 82 16.12 -28.30 0.39
N ARG A 83 16.95 -29.30 0.71
CA ARG A 83 16.74 -30.12 1.92
C ARG A 83 16.81 -29.29 3.20
N LEU A 84 17.84 -28.46 3.34
CA LEU A 84 17.97 -27.57 4.50
C LEU A 84 16.78 -26.57 4.57
N PHE A 85 16.30 -26.09 3.44
CA PHE A 85 15.13 -25.20 3.40
C PHE A 85 13.86 -25.93 3.87
N LEU A 86 13.66 -27.18 3.47
CA LEU A 86 12.52 -27.98 3.95
C LEU A 86 12.59 -28.24 5.46
N ASP A 87 13.79 -28.35 6.04
CA ASP A 87 13.97 -28.48 7.50
C ASP A 87 13.56 -27.16 8.21
N LEU A 88 13.84 -26.00 7.63
CA LEU A 88 13.36 -24.71 8.13
C LEU A 88 11.84 -24.60 8.01
N VAL A 89 11.25 -25.04 6.89
CA VAL A 89 9.80 -25.03 6.66
C VAL A 89 9.05 -25.82 7.72
N ARG A 90 9.57 -26.97 8.18
CA ARG A 90 8.96 -27.76 9.25
C ARG A 90 8.75 -26.98 10.55
N GLN A 91 9.54 -25.93 10.75
CA GLN A 91 9.53 -25.12 11.96
C GLN A 91 8.88 -23.74 11.73
N ALA A 92 8.47 -23.42 10.50
CA ALA A 92 7.90 -22.15 10.15
C ALA A 92 6.36 -22.17 10.24
N ASP A 93 5.79 -21.04 10.63
CA ASP A 93 4.35 -20.80 10.59
C ASP A 93 3.94 -20.14 9.26
N ILE A 94 4.83 -19.30 8.71
CA ILE A 94 4.57 -18.48 7.54
C ILE A 94 5.77 -18.57 6.59
N LEU A 95 5.47 -18.66 5.28
CA LEU A 95 6.43 -18.42 4.20
C LEU A 95 5.89 -17.32 3.32
N VAL A 96 6.73 -16.34 2.98
CA VAL A 96 6.38 -15.24 2.07
C VAL A 96 7.35 -15.22 0.90
N GLU A 97 6.82 -15.17 -0.32
CA GLU A 97 7.60 -15.03 -1.54
C GLU A 97 6.96 -14.00 -2.48
N ASN A 98 7.75 -13.36 -3.34
CA ASN A 98 7.27 -12.47 -4.38
C ASN A 98 7.96 -12.72 -5.72
N TYR A 99 8.23 -13.96 -6.03
CA TYR A 99 8.74 -14.40 -7.31
C TYR A 99 7.66 -14.36 -8.39
N ARG A 100 8.08 -14.45 -9.64
CA ARG A 100 7.13 -14.70 -10.73
C ARG A 100 6.49 -16.09 -10.55
N PRO A 101 5.20 -16.24 -10.87
CA PRO A 101 4.54 -17.55 -10.85
C PRO A 101 5.36 -18.64 -11.53
N GLY A 102 5.36 -19.83 -10.93
CA GLY A 102 6.11 -20.98 -11.38
C GLY A 102 7.58 -21.05 -10.95
N VAL A 103 8.17 -19.99 -10.37
CA VAL A 103 9.56 -20.04 -9.87
C VAL A 103 9.68 -21.05 -8.73
N MET A 104 8.82 -21.00 -7.74
CA MET A 104 8.84 -21.94 -6.61
C MET A 104 8.61 -23.37 -7.06
N GLY A 105 7.74 -23.61 -8.04
CA GLY A 105 7.54 -24.93 -8.64
C GLY A 105 8.82 -25.46 -9.33
N ARG A 106 9.54 -24.62 -10.09
CA ARG A 106 10.83 -25.02 -10.68
C ARG A 106 11.92 -25.34 -9.65
N LEU A 107 11.85 -24.74 -8.47
CA LEU A 107 12.72 -25.07 -7.35
C LEU A 107 12.24 -26.32 -6.59
N GLY A 108 11.06 -26.87 -6.95
CA GLY A 108 10.43 -27.95 -6.24
C GLY A 108 9.98 -27.55 -4.82
N LEU A 109 9.60 -26.30 -4.63
CA LEU A 109 9.19 -25.69 -3.37
C LEU A 109 7.80 -25.02 -3.49
N ASP A 110 6.93 -25.56 -4.37
CA ASP A 110 5.56 -25.11 -4.52
C ASP A 110 4.72 -25.35 -3.24
N TYR A 111 3.55 -24.71 -3.21
CA TYR A 111 2.67 -24.78 -2.06
C TYR A 111 2.27 -26.21 -1.69
N GLU A 112 1.93 -27.07 -2.66
CA GLU A 112 1.48 -28.42 -2.38
C GLU A 112 2.58 -29.27 -1.71
N ARG A 113 3.82 -29.14 -2.19
CA ARG A 113 4.97 -29.80 -1.56
C ARG A 113 5.23 -29.26 -0.16
N LEU A 114 5.20 -27.94 0.04
CA LEU A 114 5.47 -27.35 1.35
C LEU A 114 4.36 -27.64 2.35
N LYS A 115 3.09 -27.67 1.90
CA LYS A 115 1.94 -28.11 2.70
C LYS A 115 2.06 -29.55 3.17
N ALA A 116 2.59 -30.43 2.34
CA ALA A 116 2.83 -31.82 2.73
C ALA A 116 3.91 -31.95 3.82
N VAL A 117 4.87 -31.01 3.85
CA VAL A 117 5.95 -30.94 4.87
C VAL A 117 5.46 -30.28 6.17
N GLN A 118 4.66 -29.22 6.04
CA GLN A 118 4.11 -28.44 7.16
C GLN A 118 2.63 -28.10 6.87
N PRO A 119 1.69 -28.94 7.31
CA PRO A 119 0.25 -28.76 7.01
C PRO A 119 -0.35 -27.45 7.56
N ARG A 120 0.31 -26.85 8.55
CA ARG A 120 -0.14 -25.59 9.17
C ARG A 120 0.47 -24.34 8.51
N LEU A 121 1.33 -24.51 7.51
CA LEU A 121 2.04 -23.42 6.88
C LEU A 121 1.08 -22.46 6.18
N VAL A 122 1.17 -21.19 6.51
CA VAL A 122 0.60 -20.09 5.72
C VAL A 122 1.62 -19.75 4.64
N TYR A 123 1.27 -20.01 3.38
CA TYR A 123 2.12 -19.69 2.24
C TYR A 123 1.57 -18.44 1.55
N ALA A 124 2.30 -17.34 1.56
CA ALA A 124 1.89 -16.10 0.94
C ALA A 124 2.72 -15.81 -0.31
N ALA A 125 2.04 -15.71 -1.45
CA ALA A 125 2.61 -15.34 -2.73
C ALA A 125 2.10 -13.95 -3.14
N CYS A 126 3.00 -12.98 -3.33
CA CYS A 126 2.69 -11.65 -3.79
C CYS A 126 3.33 -11.43 -5.16
N SER A 127 2.52 -11.29 -6.21
CA SER A 127 3.03 -11.12 -7.57
C SER A 127 2.31 -9.99 -8.31
N GLY A 128 2.77 -9.63 -9.51
CA GLY A 128 2.16 -8.52 -10.25
C GLY A 128 0.69 -8.71 -10.55
N PHE A 129 0.27 -9.94 -10.88
CA PHE A 129 -1.06 -10.26 -11.40
C PHE A 129 -1.69 -11.51 -10.77
N GLY A 130 -1.18 -11.99 -9.62
CA GLY A 130 -1.60 -13.25 -9.01
C GLY A 130 -0.99 -14.49 -9.65
N GLN A 131 -1.26 -15.64 -9.04
CA GLN A 131 -0.75 -16.95 -9.51
C GLN A 131 -1.55 -17.52 -10.68
N THR A 132 -2.72 -16.98 -10.96
CA THR A 132 -3.66 -17.45 -12.00
C THR A 132 -4.10 -16.31 -12.91
N GLY A 133 -4.84 -16.63 -13.98
CA GLY A 133 -5.36 -15.63 -14.90
C GLY A 133 -4.45 -15.31 -16.09
N PRO A 134 -4.94 -14.49 -17.04
CA PRO A 134 -4.27 -14.29 -18.34
C PRO A 134 -2.92 -13.58 -18.24
N TYR A 135 -2.67 -12.83 -17.19
CA TYR A 135 -1.43 -12.06 -16.98
C TYR A 135 -0.49 -12.67 -15.93
N ALA A 136 -0.83 -13.82 -15.34
CA ALA A 136 -0.01 -14.46 -14.32
C ALA A 136 1.46 -14.65 -14.72
N HIS A 137 1.73 -14.93 -16.00
CA HIS A 137 3.08 -15.10 -16.55
C HIS A 137 3.88 -13.79 -16.67
N ARG A 138 3.24 -12.62 -16.56
CA ARG A 138 3.89 -11.31 -16.68
C ARG A 138 4.52 -10.87 -15.37
N GLY A 139 5.67 -10.20 -15.48
CA GLY A 139 6.23 -9.45 -14.36
C GLY A 139 5.63 -8.05 -14.30
N ALA A 140 5.53 -7.50 -13.09
CA ALA A 140 5.16 -6.10 -12.89
C ALA A 140 6.06 -5.45 -11.85
N TYR A 141 6.14 -4.14 -11.94
CA TYR A 141 6.65 -3.24 -10.92
C TYR A 141 5.57 -2.24 -10.56
N ASP A 142 5.74 -1.55 -9.45
CA ASP A 142 4.84 -0.52 -8.93
C ASP A 142 4.21 0.37 -10.02
N MET A 143 5.04 0.99 -10.85
CA MET A 143 4.57 1.94 -11.86
C MET A 143 3.68 1.29 -12.94
N ILE A 144 3.92 0.01 -13.25
CA ILE A 144 3.11 -0.74 -14.22
C ILE A 144 1.69 -0.96 -13.65
N VAL A 145 1.60 -1.40 -12.38
CA VAL A 145 0.29 -1.63 -11.75
C VAL A 145 -0.43 -0.33 -11.42
N GLN A 146 0.28 0.74 -11.11
CA GLN A 146 -0.32 2.08 -10.98
C GLN A 146 -0.97 2.53 -12.29
N GLY A 147 -0.29 2.32 -13.43
CA GLY A 147 -0.83 2.66 -14.76
C GLY A 147 -2.01 1.78 -15.16
N MET A 148 -1.86 0.45 -15.03
CA MET A 148 -2.89 -0.52 -15.40
C MET A 148 -4.10 -0.49 -14.47
N GLY A 149 -3.89 -0.24 -13.18
CA GLY A 149 -4.92 -0.20 -12.14
C GLY A 149 -5.73 1.10 -12.12
N GLY A 150 -5.33 2.12 -12.89
CA GLY A 150 -6.11 3.35 -13.07
C GLY A 150 -5.79 4.48 -12.07
N ILE A 151 -4.98 4.27 -11.04
CA ILE A 151 -4.69 5.34 -10.07
C ILE A 151 -3.98 6.54 -10.71
N MET A 152 -3.15 6.31 -11.75
CA MET A 152 -2.49 7.38 -12.49
C MET A 152 -3.47 8.23 -13.31
N SER A 153 -4.61 7.68 -13.71
CA SER A 153 -5.63 8.42 -14.48
C SER A 153 -6.46 9.38 -13.62
N ILE A 154 -6.46 9.17 -12.30
CA ILE A 154 -7.18 10.02 -11.35
C ILE A 154 -6.25 10.89 -10.48
N THR A 155 -4.93 10.79 -10.68
CA THR A 155 -3.92 11.52 -9.92
C THR A 155 -3.30 12.63 -10.78
N GLY A 156 -3.26 13.86 -10.26
CA GLY A 156 -2.65 15.01 -10.94
C GLY A 156 -3.62 16.18 -11.11
N GLU A 157 -3.16 17.22 -11.81
CA GLU A 157 -3.97 18.39 -12.14
C GLU A 157 -4.93 18.10 -13.30
N PRO A 158 -6.14 18.71 -13.33
CA PRO A 158 -7.07 18.59 -14.45
C PRO A 158 -6.42 18.96 -15.79
N GLY A 159 -6.59 18.12 -16.81
CA GLY A 159 -5.96 18.31 -18.12
C GLY A 159 -4.46 18.04 -18.17
N GLY A 160 -3.85 17.66 -17.05
CA GLY A 160 -2.44 17.29 -16.97
C GLY A 160 -2.15 15.89 -17.54
N ARG A 161 -0.86 15.59 -17.74
CA ARG A 161 -0.42 14.22 -18.09
C ARG A 161 -0.62 13.27 -16.91
N PRO A 162 -0.84 11.96 -17.15
CA PRO A 162 -0.86 10.98 -16.08
C PRO A 162 0.43 11.02 -15.26
N VAL A 163 0.30 11.03 -13.94
CA VAL A 163 1.43 11.02 -13.00
C VAL A 163 1.27 9.89 -11.99
N ARG A 164 2.39 9.33 -11.57
CA ARG A 164 2.39 8.32 -10.50
C ARG A 164 2.09 8.98 -9.15
N VAL A 165 1.55 8.21 -8.22
CA VAL A 165 1.57 8.58 -6.79
C VAL A 165 3.03 8.64 -6.32
N GLY A 166 3.39 9.61 -5.50
CA GLY A 166 4.78 9.87 -5.10
C GLY A 166 5.47 8.70 -4.38
N THR A 167 4.72 7.93 -3.59
CA THR A 167 5.17 6.66 -3.02
C THR A 167 4.89 5.49 -3.98
N SER A 168 5.54 4.34 -3.78
CA SER A 168 5.27 3.10 -4.53
C SER A 168 3.97 2.44 -4.01
N ILE A 169 2.84 3.07 -4.28
CA ILE A 169 1.54 2.68 -3.72
C ILE A 169 1.08 1.29 -4.19
N GLY A 170 1.51 0.86 -5.39
CA GLY A 170 1.23 -0.48 -5.90
C GLY A 170 1.89 -1.57 -5.06
N ASP A 171 3.17 -1.39 -4.73
CA ASP A 171 3.90 -2.28 -3.84
C ASP A 171 3.36 -2.24 -2.40
N ILE A 172 3.13 -1.02 -1.86
CA ILE A 172 2.68 -0.84 -0.48
C ILE A 172 1.28 -1.39 -0.27
N ALA A 173 0.34 -1.13 -1.18
CA ALA A 173 -1.01 -1.70 -1.10
C ALA A 173 -0.95 -3.24 -1.12
N ALA A 174 -0.19 -3.83 -2.05
CA ALA A 174 -0.01 -5.28 -2.12
C ALA A 174 0.61 -5.84 -0.83
N ALA A 175 1.59 -5.16 -0.25
CA ALA A 175 2.20 -5.57 1.02
C ALA A 175 1.19 -5.55 2.19
N LEU A 176 0.34 -4.52 2.26
CA LEU A 176 -0.70 -4.42 3.30
C LEU A 176 -1.75 -5.52 3.13
N PHE A 177 -2.27 -5.73 1.91
CA PHE A 177 -3.24 -6.81 1.65
C PHE A 177 -2.62 -8.19 1.90
N THR A 178 -1.35 -8.42 1.52
CA THR A 178 -0.64 -9.65 1.84
C THR A 178 -0.52 -9.85 3.35
N THR A 179 -0.17 -8.81 4.10
CA THR A 179 -0.10 -8.87 5.57
C THR A 179 -1.46 -9.23 6.18
N ILE A 180 -2.56 -8.59 5.72
CA ILE A 180 -3.91 -8.88 6.18
C ILE A 180 -4.29 -10.34 5.88
N GLY A 181 -4.02 -10.81 4.65
CA GLY A 181 -4.26 -12.19 4.24
C GLY A 181 -3.48 -13.20 5.10
N ILE A 182 -2.21 -12.92 5.37
CA ILE A 182 -1.36 -13.74 6.26
C ILE A 182 -1.95 -13.82 7.67
N LEU A 183 -2.34 -12.69 8.25
CA LEU A 183 -2.90 -12.66 9.62
C LEU A 183 -4.21 -13.41 9.72
N ALA A 184 -5.09 -13.31 8.73
CA ALA A 184 -6.34 -14.07 8.63
C ALA A 184 -6.06 -15.57 8.50
N ALA A 185 -5.14 -15.95 7.60
CA ALA A 185 -4.73 -17.34 7.39
C ALA A 185 -4.04 -17.94 8.64
N LEU A 186 -3.25 -17.16 9.35
CA LEU A 186 -2.60 -17.59 10.61
C LEU A 186 -3.64 -17.84 11.71
N ALA A 187 -4.64 -16.97 11.83
CA ALA A 187 -5.75 -17.18 12.76
C ALA A 187 -6.52 -18.48 12.44
N HIS A 188 -6.80 -18.72 11.16
CA HIS A 188 -7.41 -19.97 10.69
C HIS A 188 -6.54 -21.19 11.01
N ALA A 189 -5.23 -21.13 10.69
CA ALA A 189 -4.30 -22.22 10.95
C ALA A 189 -4.17 -22.55 12.45
N ARG A 190 -4.25 -21.55 13.32
CA ARG A 190 -4.27 -21.75 14.78
C ARG A 190 -5.53 -22.43 15.25
N ALA A 191 -6.69 -22.10 14.69
CA ALA A 191 -7.98 -22.65 15.06
C ALA A 191 -8.21 -24.07 14.52
N THR A 192 -7.72 -24.37 13.31
CA THR A 192 -8.05 -25.62 12.58
C THR A 192 -6.88 -26.60 12.47
N GLY A 193 -5.67 -26.16 12.69
CA GLY A 193 -4.45 -26.91 12.40
C GLY A 193 -4.07 -26.98 10.92
N GLN A 194 -4.76 -26.22 10.04
CA GLN A 194 -4.53 -26.21 8.60
C GLN A 194 -4.15 -24.82 8.10
N GLY A 195 -2.97 -24.74 7.45
CA GLY A 195 -2.54 -23.54 6.72
C GLY A 195 -3.22 -23.43 5.37
N GLN A 196 -2.91 -22.35 4.65
CA GLN A 196 -3.47 -22.10 3.31
C GLN A 196 -2.55 -21.24 2.45
N LEU A 197 -2.80 -21.27 1.14
CA LEU A 197 -2.21 -20.33 0.19
C LEU A 197 -2.93 -18.98 0.28
N VAL A 198 -2.15 -17.92 0.39
CA VAL A 198 -2.58 -16.51 0.26
C VAL A 198 -1.98 -15.99 -1.02
N ASP A 199 -2.79 -15.88 -2.07
CA ASP A 199 -2.38 -15.35 -3.38
C ASP A 199 -2.81 -13.90 -3.52
N VAL A 200 -1.85 -12.99 -3.76
CA VAL A 200 -2.10 -11.55 -3.84
C VAL A 200 -1.52 -10.98 -5.13
N GLY A 201 -2.39 -10.44 -5.98
CA GLY A 201 -2.02 -9.69 -7.18
C GLY A 201 -1.87 -8.20 -6.88
N MET A 202 -0.73 -7.60 -7.24
CA MET A 202 -0.52 -6.15 -7.07
C MET A 202 -1.57 -5.33 -7.83
N LEU A 203 -1.98 -5.79 -9.03
CA LEU A 203 -3.02 -5.12 -9.81
C LEU A 203 -4.38 -5.15 -9.10
N ASP A 204 -4.76 -6.27 -8.51
CA ASP A 204 -6.03 -6.41 -7.79
C ASP A 204 -6.05 -5.48 -6.57
N CYS A 205 -4.92 -5.37 -5.86
CA CYS A 205 -4.77 -4.42 -4.76
C CYS A 205 -4.89 -2.96 -5.22
N GLN A 206 -4.35 -2.65 -6.40
CA GLN A 206 -4.46 -1.31 -6.98
C GLN A 206 -5.92 -0.96 -7.30
N VAL A 207 -6.66 -1.90 -7.89
CA VAL A 207 -8.10 -1.74 -8.16
C VAL A 207 -8.89 -1.59 -6.86
N ALA A 208 -8.56 -2.39 -5.84
CA ALA A 208 -9.24 -2.32 -4.54
C ALA A 208 -9.13 -0.95 -3.86
N ILE A 209 -8.00 -0.24 -4.01
CA ILE A 209 -7.81 1.10 -3.41
C ILE A 209 -8.38 2.26 -4.24
N LEU A 210 -8.94 2.01 -5.43
CA LEU A 210 -9.64 3.05 -6.19
C LEU A 210 -11.00 3.45 -5.60
N GLU A 211 -11.55 2.59 -4.76
CA GLU A 211 -12.81 2.73 -3.99
C GLU A 211 -13.87 3.66 -4.65
N ASN A 212 -13.89 4.94 -4.30
CA ASN A 212 -14.86 5.94 -4.76
C ASN A 212 -14.84 6.14 -6.29
N ALA A 213 -13.69 6.10 -6.94
CA ALA A 213 -13.58 6.31 -8.38
C ALA A 213 -14.37 5.25 -9.17
N ILE A 214 -14.32 3.98 -8.74
CA ILE A 214 -15.08 2.89 -9.35
C ILE A 214 -16.57 3.10 -9.12
N VAL A 215 -16.99 3.39 -7.88
CA VAL A 215 -18.40 3.58 -7.53
C VAL A 215 -19.01 4.77 -8.28
N ARG A 216 -18.26 5.87 -8.42
CA ARG A 216 -18.72 7.02 -9.21
C ARG A 216 -18.93 6.66 -10.67
N HIS A 217 -17.98 5.97 -11.29
CA HIS A 217 -18.14 5.51 -12.67
C HIS A 217 -19.38 4.61 -12.83
N MET A 218 -19.57 3.65 -11.91
CA MET A 218 -20.75 2.77 -11.95
C MET A 218 -22.07 3.52 -11.80
N ALA A 219 -22.08 4.58 -10.99
CA ALA A 219 -23.30 5.36 -10.72
C ALA A 219 -23.61 6.37 -11.81
N THR A 220 -22.62 6.98 -12.44
CA THR A 220 -22.80 8.11 -13.37
C THR A 220 -22.48 7.76 -14.83
N GLY A 221 -21.73 6.68 -15.08
CA GLY A 221 -21.17 6.36 -16.40
C GLY A 221 -19.97 7.24 -16.79
N GLU A 222 -19.63 8.24 -15.99
CA GLU A 222 -18.49 9.12 -16.26
C GLU A 222 -17.17 8.45 -15.86
N VAL A 223 -16.15 8.56 -16.69
CA VAL A 223 -14.80 8.11 -16.35
C VAL A 223 -14.13 9.17 -15.49
N PRO A 224 -13.80 8.86 -14.21
CA PRO A 224 -13.13 9.83 -13.33
C PRO A 224 -11.78 10.27 -13.89
N GLY A 225 -11.50 11.57 -13.85
CA GLY A 225 -10.21 12.16 -14.17
C GLY A 225 -9.53 12.77 -12.95
N PRO A 226 -8.32 13.32 -13.14
CA PRO A 226 -7.58 14.00 -12.07
C PRO A 226 -8.27 15.31 -11.68
N LEU A 227 -8.31 15.58 -10.38
CA LEU A 227 -8.99 16.74 -9.80
C LEU A 227 -8.02 17.64 -8.98
N GLY A 228 -6.71 17.49 -9.16
CA GLY A 228 -5.72 18.14 -8.30
C GLY A 228 -5.87 17.66 -6.85
N SER A 229 -5.96 18.59 -5.94
CA SER A 229 -6.20 18.30 -4.52
C SER A 229 -7.68 18.21 -4.13
N ARG A 230 -8.60 18.41 -5.08
CA ARG A 230 -10.03 18.51 -4.80
C ARG A 230 -10.67 17.15 -4.55
N HIS A 231 -11.50 17.07 -3.49
CA HIS A 231 -12.37 15.92 -3.27
C HIS A 231 -13.51 15.90 -4.31
N PRO A 232 -13.85 14.77 -4.91
CA PRO A 232 -14.82 14.68 -5.99
C PRO A 232 -16.27 15.04 -5.60
N SER A 233 -16.65 14.92 -4.33
CA SER A 233 -18.06 15.02 -3.89
C SER A 233 -18.27 15.90 -2.67
N ILE A 234 -17.23 16.51 -2.10
CA ILE A 234 -17.32 17.37 -0.91
C ILE A 234 -16.65 18.69 -1.23
N ALA A 235 -17.30 19.81 -0.93
CA ALA A 235 -16.77 21.15 -1.13
C ALA A 235 -17.11 22.10 0.05
N PRO A 236 -16.13 22.97 0.45
CA PRO A 236 -14.74 22.96 0.06
C PRO A 236 -13.96 21.80 0.72
N PHE A 237 -13.18 21.06 -0.06
CA PHE A 237 -12.31 20.01 0.43
C PHE A 237 -11.11 19.88 -0.52
N GLU A 238 -10.15 20.79 -0.37
CA GLU A 238 -8.97 20.90 -1.23
C GLU A 238 -7.93 21.86 -0.64
N ALA A 239 -6.77 21.98 -1.30
CA ALA A 239 -5.73 22.95 -0.96
C ALA A 239 -6.05 24.33 -1.54
N PHE A 240 -6.08 25.35 -0.69
CA PHE A 240 -6.25 26.76 -1.05
C PHE A 240 -4.93 27.53 -0.84
N PRO A 241 -4.64 28.54 -1.67
CA PRO A 241 -3.46 29.37 -1.47
C PRO A 241 -3.59 30.21 -0.20
N ALA A 242 -2.54 30.27 0.61
CA ALA A 242 -2.36 31.17 1.74
C ALA A 242 -1.32 32.25 1.39
N ALA A 243 -1.03 33.16 2.30
CA ALA A 243 -0.04 34.22 2.06
C ALA A 243 1.38 33.69 1.88
N ASP A 244 1.73 32.57 2.50
CA ASP A 244 3.06 31.98 2.56
C ASP A 244 3.11 30.49 2.13
N GLY A 245 2.04 29.99 1.52
CA GLY A 245 1.98 28.59 1.09
C GLY A 245 0.56 28.16 0.74
N HIS A 246 0.15 26.97 1.21
CA HIS A 246 -1.20 26.44 1.01
C HIS A 246 -1.78 25.92 2.32
N VAL A 247 -3.07 26.14 2.52
CA VAL A 247 -3.87 25.58 3.61
C VAL A 247 -4.90 24.61 3.03
N ILE A 248 -5.07 23.46 3.68
CA ILE A 248 -6.11 22.51 3.30
C ILE A 248 -7.40 22.87 4.04
N LEU A 249 -8.46 23.13 3.28
CA LEU A 249 -9.80 23.26 3.81
C LEU A 249 -10.53 21.93 3.62
N ALA A 250 -11.06 21.36 4.70
CA ALA A 250 -11.83 20.12 4.70
C ALA A 250 -13.11 20.36 5.52
N VAL A 251 -14.15 20.88 4.86
CA VAL A 251 -15.35 21.39 5.51
C VAL A 251 -16.54 20.47 5.24
N GLY A 252 -16.93 19.71 6.24
CA GLY A 252 -18.14 18.89 6.19
C GLY A 252 -19.43 19.69 6.37
N THR A 253 -20.57 19.07 6.09
CA THR A 253 -21.90 19.73 6.14
C THR A 253 -22.19 20.41 7.49
N LYS A 254 -21.84 19.76 8.60
CA LYS A 254 -22.08 20.30 9.96
C LYS A 254 -21.15 21.47 10.33
N GLN A 255 -20.07 21.65 9.59
CA GLN A 255 -19.06 22.69 9.85
C GLN A 255 -19.27 23.92 8.95
N TRP A 256 -20.12 23.83 7.94
CA TRP A 256 -20.24 24.83 6.89
C TRP A 256 -20.58 26.22 7.42
N GLU A 257 -21.60 26.37 8.23
CA GLU A 257 -22.01 27.64 8.81
C GLU A 257 -20.88 28.26 9.66
N ARG A 258 -20.29 27.47 10.55
CA ARG A 258 -19.15 27.92 11.37
C ARG A 258 -17.96 28.35 10.53
N PHE A 259 -17.66 27.61 9.46
CA PHE A 259 -16.60 27.95 8.52
C PHE A 259 -16.89 29.28 7.82
N CYS A 260 -18.12 29.52 7.35
CA CYS A 260 -18.50 30.78 6.74
C CYS A 260 -18.26 31.97 7.68
N HIS A 261 -18.57 31.83 8.97
CA HIS A 261 -18.28 32.87 9.95
C HIS A 261 -16.78 33.07 10.13
N ALA A 262 -16.00 32.00 10.23
CA ALA A 262 -14.54 32.08 10.43
C ALA A 262 -13.82 32.76 9.26
N VAL A 263 -14.27 32.54 8.02
CA VAL A 263 -13.69 33.21 6.85
C VAL A 263 -14.26 34.62 6.59
N GLY A 264 -15.15 35.12 7.48
CA GLY A 264 -15.78 36.44 7.38
C GLY A 264 -16.83 36.55 6.28
N ARG A 265 -17.45 35.44 5.88
CA ARG A 265 -18.48 35.35 4.84
C ARG A 265 -19.72 34.58 5.32
N PRO A 266 -20.40 35.05 6.40
CA PRO A 266 -21.59 34.36 6.92
C PRO A 266 -22.75 34.30 5.88
N ASP A 267 -22.76 35.18 4.89
CA ASP A 267 -23.70 35.18 3.77
C ASP A 267 -23.66 33.87 2.94
N LEU A 268 -22.53 33.23 2.86
CA LEU A 268 -22.37 31.95 2.12
C LEU A 268 -23.16 30.80 2.74
N ALA A 269 -23.44 30.84 4.03
CA ALA A 269 -24.12 29.75 4.72
C ALA A 269 -25.53 29.47 4.17
N ALA A 270 -26.25 30.50 3.79
CA ALA A 270 -27.60 30.43 3.21
C ALA A 270 -27.64 30.76 1.71
N HIS A 271 -26.48 30.91 1.06
CA HIS A 271 -26.42 31.22 -0.36
C HIS A 271 -27.04 30.13 -1.23
N PRO A 272 -27.88 30.48 -2.24
CA PRO A 272 -28.55 29.47 -3.08
C PRO A 272 -27.63 28.41 -3.70
N HIS A 273 -26.40 28.77 -4.06
CA HIS A 273 -25.41 27.86 -4.65
C HIS A 273 -24.58 27.11 -3.60
N PHE A 274 -24.65 27.45 -2.28
CA PHE A 274 -23.74 26.90 -1.29
C PHE A 274 -24.41 26.35 -0.04
N ALA A 275 -25.71 26.48 0.11
CA ALA A 275 -26.44 26.06 1.31
C ALA A 275 -26.31 24.56 1.64
N THR A 276 -26.19 23.71 0.63
CA THR A 276 -25.99 22.25 0.80
C THR A 276 -24.67 21.79 0.20
N ASN A 277 -24.17 20.65 0.64
CA ASN A 277 -22.95 20.10 0.05
C ASN A 277 -23.11 19.77 -1.45
N ALA A 278 -24.27 19.29 -1.86
CA ALA A 278 -24.55 19.00 -3.27
C ALA A 278 -24.42 20.27 -4.13
N LEU A 279 -25.04 21.37 -3.70
CA LEU A 279 -24.95 22.67 -4.38
C LEU A 279 -23.49 23.20 -4.39
N ARG A 280 -22.76 23.07 -3.28
CA ARG A 280 -21.34 23.47 -3.24
C ARG A 280 -20.46 22.64 -4.17
N ALA A 281 -20.73 21.35 -4.29
CA ALA A 281 -19.99 20.47 -5.21
C ALA A 281 -20.31 20.80 -6.68
N GLU A 282 -21.56 21.15 -6.99
CA GLU A 282 -21.99 21.61 -8.31
C GLU A 282 -21.37 22.96 -8.68
N HIS A 283 -21.32 23.91 -7.74
CA HIS A 283 -20.78 25.24 -7.92
C HIS A 283 -19.37 25.43 -7.34
N VAL A 284 -18.55 24.36 -7.38
CA VAL A 284 -17.25 24.34 -6.69
C VAL A 284 -16.26 25.38 -7.22
N GLU A 285 -16.26 25.65 -8.52
CA GLU A 285 -15.35 26.64 -9.11
C GLU A 285 -15.72 28.08 -8.65
N GLU A 286 -16.99 28.41 -8.61
CA GLU A 286 -17.48 29.69 -8.07
C GLU A 286 -17.07 29.83 -6.59
N LEU A 287 -17.22 28.77 -5.80
CA LEU A 287 -16.81 28.77 -4.40
C LEU A 287 -15.29 28.97 -4.25
N ARG A 288 -14.48 28.35 -5.11
CA ARG A 288 -13.02 28.53 -5.13
C ARG A 288 -12.62 29.97 -5.43
N GLU A 289 -13.26 30.59 -6.40
CA GLU A 289 -13.02 32.01 -6.75
C GLU A 289 -13.33 32.97 -5.59
N ILE A 290 -14.32 32.64 -4.77
CA ILE A 290 -14.67 33.42 -3.57
C ILE A 290 -13.66 33.15 -2.43
N LEU A 291 -13.29 31.92 -2.19
CA LEU A 291 -12.46 31.56 -1.03
C LEU A 291 -10.97 31.83 -1.23
N ALA A 292 -10.42 31.65 -2.44
CA ALA A 292 -9.00 31.83 -2.70
C ALA A 292 -8.45 33.24 -2.39
N PRO A 293 -9.15 34.35 -2.69
CA PRO A 293 -8.70 35.66 -2.24
C PRO A 293 -8.75 35.86 -0.72
N ILE A 294 -9.65 35.17 -0.04
CA ILE A 294 -9.79 35.25 1.43
C ILE A 294 -8.63 34.51 2.10
N THR A 295 -8.36 33.29 1.66
CA THR A 295 -7.31 32.46 2.24
C THR A 295 -5.92 33.06 2.04
N ARG A 296 -5.67 33.79 0.95
CA ARG A 296 -4.42 34.52 0.70
C ARG A 296 -4.12 35.67 1.70
N ARG A 297 -5.10 36.10 2.49
CA ARG A 297 -4.93 37.23 3.41
C ARG A 297 -4.14 36.88 4.67
N LYS A 298 -4.04 35.60 5.03
CA LYS A 298 -3.37 35.13 6.24
C LYS A 298 -2.31 34.08 5.91
N SER A 299 -1.31 33.93 6.77
CA SER A 299 -0.33 32.86 6.70
C SER A 299 -0.98 31.51 7.01
N VAL A 300 -0.32 30.42 6.60
CA VAL A 300 -0.72 29.04 6.96
C VAL A 300 -0.84 28.91 8.48
N ALA A 301 0.16 29.40 9.24
CA ALA A 301 0.15 29.33 10.70
C ALA A 301 -1.06 30.06 11.32
N ALA A 302 -1.45 31.20 10.77
CA ALA A 302 -2.62 31.96 11.24
C ALA A 302 -3.92 31.17 10.98
N TRP A 303 -4.09 30.58 9.80
CA TRP A 303 -5.28 29.75 9.48
C TRP A 303 -5.37 28.49 10.32
N VAL A 304 -4.25 27.84 10.62
CA VAL A 304 -4.24 26.62 11.45
C VAL A 304 -4.59 26.90 12.92
N SER A 305 -4.33 28.11 13.41
CA SER A 305 -4.64 28.48 14.79
C SER A 305 -6.09 28.96 14.99
N GLU A 306 -6.82 29.25 13.95
CA GLU A 306 -8.20 29.76 13.94
C GLU A 306 -9.24 28.64 13.76
#